data_27f4c48f631b18214d983a60c107e8ea
#
_entry.id   27f4c48f631b18214d983a60c107e8ea
#
_cell.length_a   1.000
_cell.length_b   1.000
_cell.length_c   1.000
_cell.angle_alpha   90.00
_cell.angle_beta   90.00
_cell.angle_gamma   90.00
#
_symmetry.space_group_name_H-M   'P 1'
#
loop_
_entity.id
_entity.type
_entity.pdbx_description
1 polymer ?
#
loop_
_entity_poly.entity_id
_entity_poly.type
_entity_poly.pdbx_seq_one_letter_code
_entity_poly.pdbx_strand_id
1 'polypeptide(L)'
;LAQEKRGFADGISLRRCGFVRYIGKDSNMPAKDVRFGGDARQRMVRGVDLLAEAVKVTLGPKGRNVLIDKSYGSPRLTKDGVSVAKEIELADKFENMGAQLVREVASKTNDLAGDGTTTAIVLAQAIVREGTKAVSAGMNPMDLKRGVDKAVAALVEELKERSKKITTQAETAQVGTISANGETEIGNMIAEAMQKVGNEGVITVEEAKGIATELDVVEGMKFDRGYMSPYFITNAEKMTVELENPYILLNEKKLSNLQSILPVLEAVAQSGRPLLIIAEDVEGEALATLVVNKLRGGLKVAAVKAPGFGDRRKAMLEDIAVLTKGDVISEDLGIKLENVTLEMLGTAKKVLIDKENTTVVEGAGKKHDIEARCKQIRAQIEETTSDYDKEKLQERLAKLAGGVAIIRVGGSSETEVKERKDRVDDGLHATRAAVEEGIVPGGGVALARASLVLAKLKADNDDQRVGIEIVRKAVLTPLRQIVQNAGEDGAVISGKVLENDHYNYGFDAQAGEYKDLVKAGIIDPTKVVRVALQHAASVAGLMITTEAMVGEHVEPPAAD
;
A
#
# COMPACT_ATOMS: atom_id res chain seq x y z
N LEU A 1 -44.81 -76.91 8.54
CA LEU A 1 -44.89 -77.53 9.86
C LEU A 1 -44.25 -76.51 10.83
N ALA A 2 -45.08 -75.74 11.41
CA ALA A 2 -45.86 -75.93 12.65
C ALA A 2 -45.03 -75.67 13.91
N GLN A 3 -45.46 -74.61 14.53
CA GLN A 3 -45.89 -74.54 15.95
C GLN A 3 -44.82 -74.33 17.03
N GLU A 4 -44.97 -73.28 17.71
CA GLU A 4 -45.54 -73.02 19.06
C GLU A 4 -44.51 -73.28 20.19
N LYS A 5 -44.34 -72.51 21.19
CA LYS A 5 -45.17 -71.76 22.16
C LYS A 5 -44.29 -71.02 23.18
N ARG A 6 -44.78 -69.83 23.57
CA ARG A 6 -44.91 -69.29 24.95
C ARG A 6 -43.76 -69.46 25.96
N GLY A 7 -43.31 -68.34 26.53
CA GLY A 7 -43.83 -67.95 27.81
C GLY A 7 -42.88 -67.07 28.66
N PHE A 8 -43.48 -66.05 29.32
CA PHE A 8 -43.15 -65.35 30.58
C PHE A 8 -41.88 -64.51 30.65
N ALA A 9 -42.01 -63.22 30.65
CA ALA A 9 -42.16 -62.25 31.77
C ALA A 9 -40.99 -62.23 32.75
N ASP A 10 -40.24 -61.13 32.74
CA ASP A 10 -40.23 -60.18 33.86
C ASP A 10 -39.28 -59.00 33.53
N GLY A 11 -39.74 -57.85 33.94
CA GLY A 11 -39.25 -56.55 33.61
C GLY A 11 -37.85 -56.21 34.14
N ILE A 12 -37.09 -55.56 33.30
CA ILE A 12 -36.05 -54.58 33.68
C ILE A 12 -36.21 -53.35 32.79
N SER A 13 -36.63 -52.28 33.42
CA SER A 13 -36.66 -50.92 32.89
C SER A 13 -35.29 -50.48 32.48
N LEU A 14 -34.98 -50.52 31.21
CA LEU A 14 -33.83 -49.84 30.64
C LEU A 14 -34.30 -48.45 30.12
N ARG A 15 -33.89 -47.43 30.89
CA ARG A 15 -34.00 -46.02 30.52
C ARG A 15 -33.46 -45.86 29.09
N ARG A 16 -34.28 -45.33 28.22
CA ARG A 16 -33.92 -44.85 26.90
C ARG A 16 -32.88 -43.75 27.05
N CYS A 17 -31.60 -44.10 26.82
CA CYS A 17 -30.58 -43.13 26.46
C CYS A 17 -30.99 -42.49 25.14
N GLY A 18 -31.43 -41.24 25.21
CA GLY A 18 -31.73 -40.46 24.04
C GLY A 18 -30.44 -40.28 23.22
N PHE A 19 -30.32 -41.00 22.12
CA PHE A 19 -29.43 -40.64 21.03
C PHE A 19 -29.98 -39.33 20.47
N VAL A 20 -29.44 -38.22 20.96
CA VAL A 20 -29.55 -36.94 20.23
C VAL A 20 -28.82 -37.18 18.90
N ARG A 21 -29.60 -37.45 17.83
CA ARG A 21 -29.12 -37.25 16.49
C ARG A 21 -28.69 -35.80 16.42
N TYR A 22 -27.38 -35.57 16.46
CA TYR A 22 -26.79 -34.39 15.86
C TYR A 22 -27.16 -34.45 14.36
N ILE A 23 -28.26 -33.81 14.01
CA ILE A 23 -28.50 -33.38 12.64
C ILE A 23 -27.40 -32.35 12.42
N GLY A 24 -26.29 -32.80 11.82
CA GLY A 24 -25.32 -31.89 11.25
C GLY A 24 -26.15 -30.92 10.41
N LYS A 25 -26.05 -29.63 10.71
CA LYS A 25 -26.41 -28.62 9.73
C LYS A 25 -25.57 -28.96 8.51
N ASP A 26 -26.21 -29.61 7.52
CA ASP A 26 -25.69 -29.60 6.18
C ASP A 26 -25.40 -28.12 5.91
N SER A 27 -24.11 -27.80 5.75
CA SER A 27 -23.71 -26.51 5.26
C SER A 27 -24.33 -26.42 3.86
N ASN A 28 -25.51 -25.78 3.78
CA ASN A 28 -26.10 -25.37 2.54
C ASN A 28 -25.11 -24.38 1.92
N MET A 29 -24.10 -24.89 1.22
CA MET A 29 -23.29 -24.04 0.37
C MET A 29 -24.25 -23.49 -0.67
N PRO A 30 -24.39 -22.17 -0.80
CA PRO A 30 -25.26 -21.58 -1.79
C PRO A 30 -24.87 -22.09 -3.18
N ALA A 31 -25.87 -22.33 -4.02
CA ALA A 31 -25.64 -22.72 -5.41
C ALA A 31 -24.64 -21.75 -6.07
N LYS A 32 -23.83 -22.26 -7.00
CA LYS A 32 -22.86 -21.46 -7.74
C LYS A 32 -23.28 -21.36 -9.20
N ASP A 33 -23.18 -20.16 -9.75
CA ASP A 33 -23.27 -19.91 -11.19
C ASP A 33 -21.88 -20.09 -11.79
N VAL A 34 -21.78 -20.84 -12.88
CA VAL A 34 -20.52 -21.07 -13.57
C VAL A 34 -20.63 -20.55 -15.00
N ARG A 35 -19.62 -19.80 -15.44
CA ARG A 35 -19.47 -19.31 -16.81
C ARG A 35 -18.18 -19.84 -17.40
N PHE A 36 -18.18 -20.13 -18.69
CA PHE A 36 -17.05 -20.74 -19.38
C PHE A 36 -16.69 -20.00 -20.66
N GLY A 37 -15.44 -20.16 -21.09
CA GLY A 37 -14.95 -19.80 -22.41
C GLY A 37 -15.19 -18.35 -22.78
N GLY A 38 -15.81 -18.14 -23.97
CA GLY A 38 -16.04 -16.78 -24.49
C GLY A 38 -16.95 -15.91 -23.63
N ASP A 39 -18.04 -16.46 -23.03
CA ASP A 39 -18.94 -15.68 -22.17
C ASP A 39 -18.22 -15.20 -20.90
N ALA A 40 -17.46 -16.08 -20.24
CA ALA A 40 -16.67 -15.72 -19.07
C ALA A 40 -15.67 -14.59 -19.38
N ARG A 41 -14.89 -14.75 -20.45
CA ARG A 41 -13.90 -13.75 -20.89
C ARG A 41 -14.55 -12.43 -21.28
N GLN A 42 -15.66 -12.42 -22.00
CA GLN A 42 -16.33 -11.19 -22.41
C GLN A 42 -16.83 -10.38 -21.22
N ARG A 43 -17.46 -11.04 -20.22
CA ARG A 43 -17.92 -10.39 -18.99
C ARG A 43 -16.74 -9.83 -18.18
N MET A 44 -15.69 -10.62 -18.02
CA MET A 44 -14.49 -10.18 -17.32
C MET A 44 -13.88 -8.93 -17.97
N VAL A 45 -13.70 -8.94 -19.30
CA VAL A 45 -13.15 -7.80 -20.06
C VAL A 45 -14.05 -6.58 -19.92
N ARG A 46 -15.37 -6.74 -19.95
CA ARG A 46 -16.31 -5.63 -19.78
C ARG A 46 -16.17 -4.98 -18.40
N GLY A 47 -15.99 -5.76 -17.34
CA GLY A 47 -15.73 -5.24 -16.00
C GLY A 47 -14.42 -4.46 -15.94
N VAL A 48 -13.35 -4.98 -16.54
CA VAL A 48 -12.07 -4.26 -16.70
C VAL A 48 -12.27 -2.94 -17.42
N ASP A 49 -13.03 -2.96 -18.53
CA ASP A 49 -13.24 -1.77 -19.34
C ASP A 49 -14.01 -0.70 -18.60
N LEU A 50 -15.09 -1.05 -17.90
CA LEU A 50 -15.89 -0.10 -17.14
C LEU A 50 -15.04 0.62 -16.07
N LEU A 51 -14.23 -0.13 -15.32
CA LEU A 51 -13.35 0.45 -14.32
C LEU A 51 -12.25 1.31 -14.97
N ALA A 52 -11.57 0.79 -15.98
CA ALA A 52 -10.46 1.49 -16.61
C ALA A 52 -10.91 2.77 -17.32
N GLU A 53 -12.08 2.78 -17.99
CA GLU A 53 -12.64 3.98 -18.66
C GLU A 53 -12.92 5.09 -17.64
N ALA A 54 -13.41 4.75 -16.44
CA ALA A 54 -13.65 5.74 -15.39
C ALA A 54 -12.34 6.31 -14.81
N VAL A 55 -11.28 5.49 -14.70
CA VAL A 55 -10.02 5.91 -14.08
C VAL A 55 -9.10 6.64 -15.07
N LYS A 56 -8.98 6.19 -16.33
CA LYS A 56 -8.00 6.72 -17.32
C LYS A 56 -8.19 8.19 -17.67
N VAL A 57 -9.38 8.78 -17.43
CA VAL A 57 -9.66 10.19 -17.65
C VAL A 57 -8.87 11.11 -16.74
N THR A 58 -8.34 10.58 -15.63
CA THR A 58 -7.52 11.33 -14.66
C THR A 58 -6.05 11.44 -15.07
N LEU A 59 -5.58 10.63 -16.05
CA LEU A 59 -4.17 10.48 -16.39
C LEU A 59 -3.59 11.71 -17.10
N GLY A 60 -2.43 12.15 -16.59
CA GLY A 60 -1.61 13.20 -17.19
C GLY A 60 -2.01 14.62 -16.80
N PRO A 61 -1.27 15.65 -17.29
CA PRO A 61 -1.41 17.03 -16.84
C PRO A 61 -2.77 17.66 -17.17
N LYS A 62 -3.42 17.22 -18.26
CA LYS A 62 -4.78 17.61 -18.62
C LYS A 62 -5.84 16.57 -18.24
N GLY A 63 -5.50 15.65 -17.32
CA GLY A 63 -6.45 14.73 -16.71
C GLY A 63 -7.54 15.48 -15.94
N ARG A 64 -8.74 14.87 -15.90
CA ARG A 64 -9.94 15.47 -15.29
C ARG A 64 -10.30 14.77 -14.00
N ASN A 65 -11.03 15.48 -13.13
CA ASN A 65 -11.55 14.93 -11.91
C ASN A 65 -12.69 13.94 -12.18
N VAL A 66 -12.79 12.95 -11.29
CA VAL A 66 -13.95 12.05 -11.18
C VAL A 66 -14.75 12.46 -9.95
N LEU A 67 -16.07 12.55 -10.11
CA LEU A 67 -17.00 12.82 -9.02
C LEU A 67 -17.54 11.49 -8.51
N ILE A 68 -17.39 11.25 -7.22
CA ILE A 68 -17.80 10.02 -6.53
C ILE A 68 -18.95 10.36 -5.59
N ASP A 69 -20.05 9.65 -5.70
CA ASP A 69 -21.18 9.74 -4.75
C ASP A 69 -20.80 9.15 -3.39
N LYS A 70 -21.33 9.73 -2.33
CA LYS A 70 -21.14 9.24 -0.96
C LYS A 70 -22.51 9.04 -0.31
N SER A 71 -22.68 7.90 0.35
CA SER A 71 -23.91 7.59 1.09
C SER A 71 -24.24 8.64 2.17
N TYR A 72 -23.23 9.34 2.68
CA TYR A 72 -23.35 10.43 3.65
C TYR A 72 -22.32 11.53 3.33
N GLY A 73 -22.75 12.80 3.43
CA GLY A 73 -21.90 13.95 3.18
C GLY A 73 -21.90 14.43 1.73
N SER A 74 -20.94 15.30 1.39
CA SER A 74 -20.79 15.83 0.03
C SER A 74 -20.10 14.82 -0.87
N PRO A 75 -20.42 14.80 -2.18
CA PRO A 75 -19.68 14.00 -3.17
C PRO A 75 -18.17 14.30 -3.13
N ARG A 76 -17.35 13.26 -3.30
CA ARG A 76 -15.89 13.40 -3.35
C ARG A 76 -15.42 13.68 -4.77
N LEU A 77 -14.62 14.73 -4.93
CA LEU A 77 -13.89 15.01 -6.16
C LEU A 77 -12.45 14.47 -6.00
N THR A 78 -11.97 13.72 -6.99
CA THR A 78 -10.60 13.20 -6.94
C THR A 78 -10.02 12.97 -8.35
N LYS A 79 -8.69 13.03 -8.45
CA LYS A 79 -7.91 12.56 -9.61
C LYS A 79 -7.14 11.27 -9.28
N ASP A 80 -7.12 10.85 -8.03
CA ASP A 80 -6.41 9.65 -7.64
C ASP A 80 -7.09 8.39 -8.19
N GLY A 81 -6.34 7.64 -9.00
CA GLY A 81 -6.83 6.44 -9.68
C GLY A 81 -7.21 5.31 -8.73
N VAL A 82 -6.50 5.14 -7.61
CA VAL A 82 -6.83 4.08 -6.65
C VAL A 82 -8.10 4.40 -5.88
N SER A 83 -8.33 5.66 -5.52
CA SER A 83 -9.59 6.10 -4.89
C SER A 83 -10.80 5.87 -5.80
N VAL A 84 -10.68 6.23 -7.10
CA VAL A 84 -11.74 5.96 -8.07
C VAL A 84 -11.99 4.46 -8.23
N ALA A 85 -10.92 3.67 -8.37
CA ALA A 85 -11.04 2.22 -8.57
C ALA A 85 -11.68 1.50 -7.38
N LYS A 86 -11.45 1.95 -6.16
CA LYS A 86 -12.02 1.38 -4.92
C LYS A 86 -13.54 1.55 -4.81
N GLU A 87 -14.08 2.63 -5.37
CA GLU A 87 -15.51 2.95 -5.28
C GLU A 87 -16.34 2.28 -6.40
N ILE A 88 -15.68 1.69 -7.41
CA ILE A 88 -16.41 1.03 -8.52
C ILE A 88 -16.79 -0.39 -8.13
N GLU A 89 -18.09 -0.61 -8.01
CA GLU A 89 -18.70 -1.92 -7.82
C GLU A 89 -19.81 -2.13 -8.85
N LEU A 90 -19.78 -3.27 -9.55
CA LEU A 90 -20.67 -3.53 -10.66
C LEU A 90 -21.78 -4.51 -10.25
N ALA A 91 -23.01 -4.28 -10.73
CA ALA A 91 -24.18 -5.10 -10.41
C ALA A 91 -24.05 -6.55 -10.95
N ASP A 92 -23.48 -6.74 -12.15
CA ASP A 92 -23.19 -8.09 -12.64
C ASP A 92 -21.93 -8.62 -11.94
N LYS A 93 -22.08 -9.72 -11.21
CA LYS A 93 -21.00 -10.32 -10.40
C LYS A 93 -19.79 -10.78 -11.23
N PHE A 94 -19.99 -11.22 -12.46
CA PHE A 94 -18.89 -11.67 -13.32
C PHE A 94 -18.14 -10.49 -13.93
N GLU A 95 -18.84 -9.41 -14.29
CA GLU A 95 -18.22 -8.15 -14.65
C GLU A 95 -17.47 -7.57 -13.44
N ASN A 96 -18.09 -7.64 -12.25
CA ASN A 96 -17.47 -7.15 -11.02
C ASN A 96 -16.18 -7.92 -10.66
N MET A 97 -16.09 -9.22 -10.90
CA MET A 97 -14.85 -9.97 -10.73
C MET A 97 -13.72 -9.42 -11.61
N GLY A 98 -14.01 -9.04 -12.87
CA GLY A 98 -13.03 -8.38 -13.75
C GLY A 98 -12.59 -7.01 -13.20
N ALA A 99 -13.52 -6.19 -12.74
CA ALA A 99 -13.23 -4.91 -12.12
C ALA A 99 -12.40 -5.07 -10.82
N GLN A 100 -12.73 -6.05 -9.97
CA GLN A 100 -12.00 -6.33 -8.73
C GLN A 100 -10.54 -6.73 -8.98
N LEU A 101 -10.25 -7.53 -10.02
CA LEU A 101 -8.88 -7.89 -10.37
C LEU A 101 -8.05 -6.67 -10.76
N VAL A 102 -8.61 -5.75 -11.53
CA VAL A 102 -7.92 -4.50 -11.90
C VAL A 102 -7.81 -3.54 -10.71
N ARG A 103 -8.82 -3.51 -9.83
CA ARG A 103 -8.72 -2.78 -8.56
C ARG A 103 -7.56 -3.30 -7.68
N GLU A 104 -7.33 -4.62 -7.68
CA GLU A 104 -6.18 -5.20 -6.98
C GLU A 104 -4.85 -4.74 -7.58
N VAL A 105 -4.76 -4.60 -8.93
CA VAL A 105 -3.57 -4.02 -9.59
C VAL A 105 -3.29 -2.62 -9.05
N ALA A 106 -4.30 -1.75 -8.98
CA ALA A 106 -4.16 -0.39 -8.46
C ALA A 106 -3.71 -0.39 -7.00
N SER A 107 -4.37 -1.20 -6.15
CA SER A 107 -4.04 -1.27 -4.72
C SER A 107 -2.61 -1.74 -4.48
N LYS A 108 -2.17 -2.84 -5.12
CA LYS A 108 -0.79 -3.34 -5.01
C LYS A 108 0.26 -2.36 -5.53
N THR A 109 -0.07 -1.62 -6.59
CA THR A 109 0.82 -0.58 -7.13
C THR A 109 0.96 0.56 -6.14
N ASN A 110 -0.15 0.99 -5.54
CA ASN A 110 -0.15 1.99 -4.47
C ASN A 110 0.66 1.53 -3.26
N ASP A 111 0.46 0.32 -2.78
CA ASP A 111 1.15 -0.22 -1.59
C ASP A 111 2.68 -0.25 -1.76
N LEU A 112 3.17 -0.53 -2.99
CA LEU A 112 4.60 -0.70 -3.24
C LEU A 112 5.30 0.57 -3.74
N ALA A 113 4.62 1.40 -4.52
CA ALA A 113 5.19 2.58 -5.16
C ALA A 113 4.53 3.90 -4.73
N GLY A 114 3.33 3.85 -4.15
CA GLY A 114 2.56 4.99 -3.69
C GLY A 114 1.99 5.88 -4.80
N ASP A 115 2.32 5.59 -6.06
CA ASP A 115 1.88 6.32 -7.25
C ASP A 115 1.82 5.36 -8.45
N GLY A 116 1.37 5.84 -9.62
CA GLY A 116 1.30 5.08 -10.87
C GLY A 116 0.09 4.15 -10.99
N THR A 117 -0.89 4.27 -10.12
CA THR A 117 -2.09 3.43 -10.08
C THR A 117 -2.90 3.51 -11.36
N THR A 118 -3.13 4.72 -11.89
CA THR A 118 -3.81 4.94 -13.17
C THR A 118 -3.04 4.32 -14.35
N THR A 119 -1.73 4.49 -14.38
CA THR A 119 -0.87 3.88 -15.40
C THR A 119 -0.96 2.35 -15.37
N ALA A 120 -0.96 1.74 -14.20
CA ALA A 120 -1.09 0.30 -14.02
C ALA A 120 -2.44 -0.22 -14.54
N ILE A 121 -3.54 0.48 -14.26
CA ILE A 121 -4.88 0.16 -14.76
C ILE A 121 -4.94 0.22 -16.30
N VAL A 122 -4.40 1.28 -16.88
CA VAL A 122 -4.35 1.47 -18.35
C VAL A 122 -3.54 0.36 -19.02
N LEU A 123 -2.40 -0.01 -18.45
CA LEU A 123 -1.57 -1.12 -18.94
C LEU A 123 -2.31 -2.47 -18.82
N ALA A 124 -2.93 -2.74 -17.68
CA ALA A 124 -3.69 -3.98 -17.45
C ALA A 124 -4.83 -4.11 -18.45
N GLN A 125 -5.63 -3.04 -18.66
CA GLN A 125 -6.69 -3.03 -19.66
C GLN A 125 -6.16 -3.35 -21.07
N ALA A 126 -5.05 -2.71 -21.47
CA ALA A 126 -4.47 -2.91 -22.80
C ALA A 126 -3.99 -4.35 -22.99
N ILE A 127 -3.31 -4.93 -22.00
CA ILE A 127 -2.82 -6.33 -22.06
C ILE A 127 -4.01 -7.30 -22.09
N VAL A 128 -5.02 -7.11 -21.25
CA VAL A 128 -6.21 -7.99 -21.21
C VAL A 128 -6.98 -7.93 -22.52
N ARG A 129 -7.22 -6.73 -23.07
CA ARG A 129 -7.94 -6.56 -24.36
C ARG A 129 -7.23 -7.26 -25.52
N GLU A 130 -5.91 -7.05 -25.67
CA GLU A 130 -5.15 -7.67 -26.75
C GLU A 130 -4.96 -9.18 -26.51
N GLY A 131 -4.72 -9.61 -25.27
CA GLY A 131 -4.60 -11.02 -24.91
C GLY A 131 -5.88 -11.80 -25.14
N THR A 132 -7.04 -11.26 -24.77
CA THR A 132 -8.34 -11.92 -25.01
C THR A 132 -8.64 -12.06 -26.50
N LYS A 133 -8.25 -11.08 -27.33
CA LYS A 133 -8.36 -11.20 -28.80
C LYS A 133 -7.53 -12.39 -29.32
N ALA A 134 -6.29 -12.53 -28.85
CA ALA A 134 -5.40 -13.61 -29.25
C ALA A 134 -5.93 -14.99 -28.81
N VAL A 135 -6.44 -15.12 -27.58
CA VAL A 135 -7.07 -16.35 -27.09
C VAL A 135 -8.33 -16.68 -27.90
N SER A 136 -9.15 -15.69 -28.24
CA SER A 136 -10.34 -15.88 -29.06
C SER A 136 -10.00 -16.29 -30.51
N ALA A 137 -8.80 -15.96 -30.99
CA ALA A 137 -8.26 -16.42 -32.25
C ALA A 137 -7.66 -17.82 -32.19
N GLY A 138 -7.72 -18.50 -31.04
CA GLY A 138 -7.28 -19.89 -30.87
C GLY A 138 -5.83 -20.07 -30.41
N MET A 139 -5.15 -19.00 -29.99
CA MET A 139 -3.79 -19.09 -29.47
C MET A 139 -3.77 -19.69 -28.06
N ASN A 140 -2.67 -20.35 -27.68
CA ASN A 140 -2.51 -20.97 -26.38
C ASN A 140 -2.30 -19.90 -25.30
N PRO A 141 -3.24 -19.74 -24.32
CA PRO A 141 -3.17 -18.71 -23.32
C PRO A 141 -1.93 -18.80 -22.42
N MET A 142 -1.44 -20.02 -22.16
CA MET A 142 -0.26 -20.24 -21.32
C MET A 142 1.03 -19.78 -22.02
N ASP A 143 1.14 -19.99 -23.34
CA ASP A 143 2.28 -19.49 -24.11
C ASP A 143 2.21 -17.98 -24.34
N LEU A 144 1.00 -17.44 -24.56
CA LEU A 144 0.80 -15.98 -24.56
C LEU A 144 1.32 -15.37 -23.25
N LYS A 145 0.94 -15.95 -22.11
CA LYS A 145 1.42 -15.48 -20.79
C LYS A 145 2.93 -15.55 -20.67
N ARG A 146 3.57 -16.66 -21.10
CA ARG A 146 5.04 -16.78 -21.10
C ARG A 146 5.70 -15.69 -21.95
N GLY A 147 5.10 -15.36 -23.09
CA GLY A 147 5.55 -14.26 -23.94
C GLY A 147 5.43 -12.89 -23.26
N VAL A 148 4.31 -12.64 -22.57
CA VAL A 148 4.08 -11.44 -21.75
C VAL A 148 5.15 -11.36 -20.66
N ASP A 149 5.38 -12.43 -19.89
CA ASP A 149 6.35 -12.46 -18.80
C ASP A 149 7.79 -12.17 -19.30
N LYS A 150 8.19 -12.76 -20.44
CA LYS A 150 9.49 -12.48 -21.09
C LYS A 150 9.63 -11.01 -21.50
N ALA A 151 8.58 -10.45 -22.09
CA ALA A 151 8.59 -9.05 -22.53
C ALA A 151 8.72 -8.09 -21.35
N VAL A 152 7.97 -8.33 -20.27
CA VAL A 152 8.03 -7.51 -19.06
C VAL A 152 9.41 -7.57 -18.41
N ALA A 153 10.02 -8.74 -18.32
CA ALA A 153 11.38 -8.88 -17.79
C ALA A 153 12.39 -8.03 -18.58
N ALA A 154 12.33 -8.09 -19.93
CA ALA A 154 13.20 -7.30 -20.79
C ALA A 154 12.99 -5.79 -20.64
N LEU A 155 11.73 -5.36 -20.52
CA LEU A 155 11.40 -3.94 -20.31
C LEU A 155 11.87 -3.43 -18.95
N VAL A 156 11.76 -4.24 -17.90
CA VAL A 156 12.23 -3.89 -16.56
C VAL A 156 13.73 -3.68 -16.53
N GLU A 157 14.51 -4.55 -17.19
CA GLU A 157 15.96 -4.38 -17.30
C GLU A 157 16.32 -3.10 -18.08
N GLU A 158 15.68 -2.85 -19.23
CA GLU A 158 15.90 -1.61 -19.99
C GLU A 158 15.58 -0.35 -19.18
N LEU A 159 14.45 -0.35 -18.42
CA LEU A 159 14.10 0.77 -17.56
C LEU A 159 15.14 1.01 -16.47
N LYS A 160 15.68 -0.04 -15.86
CA LYS A 160 16.74 0.07 -14.85
C LYS A 160 18.05 0.58 -15.44
N GLU A 161 18.46 0.08 -16.60
CA GLU A 161 19.67 0.53 -17.29
C GLU A 161 19.60 2.00 -17.70
N ARG A 162 18.41 2.48 -18.05
CA ARG A 162 18.17 3.88 -18.46
C ARG A 162 17.88 4.81 -17.29
N SER A 163 17.69 4.28 -16.10
CA SER A 163 17.40 5.08 -14.92
C SER A 163 18.56 6.00 -14.55
N LYS A 164 18.25 7.27 -14.31
CA LYS A 164 19.18 8.27 -13.83
C LYS A 164 18.96 8.49 -12.34
N LYS A 165 20.00 8.32 -11.51
CA LYS A 165 19.93 8.62 -10.08
C LYS A 165 19.71 10.11 -9.85
N ILE A 166 18.87 10.42 -8.86
CA ILE A 166 18.68 11.78 -8.35
C ILE A 166 19.88 12.13 -7.45
N THR A 167 20.45 13.30 -7.68
CA THR A 167 21.61 13.77 -6.94
C THR A 167 21.44 15.15 -6.32
N THR A 168 20.42 15.91 -6.77
CA THR A 168 20.22 17.30 -6.36
C THR A 168 18.82 17.51 -5.75
N GLN A 169 18.73 18.48 -4.82
CA GLN A 169 17.45 18.90 -4.26
C GLN A 169 16.47 19.43 -5.34
N ALA A 170 17.01 20.07 -6.37
CA ALA A 170 16.19 20.57 -7.49
C ALA A 170 15.52 19.43 -8.28
N GLU A 171 16.25 18.32 -8.53
CA GLU A 171 15.65 17.13 -9.16
C GLU A 171 14.59 16.48 -8.25
N THR A 172 14.83 16.45 -6.94
CA THR A 172 13.85 15.99 -5.95
C THR A 172 12.57 16.84 -5.99
N ALA A 173 12.71 18.17 -6.01
CA ALA A 173 11.57 19.09 -6.12
C ALA A 173 10.81 18.92 -7.44
N GLN A 174 11.50 18.65 -8.54
CA GLN A 174 10.86 18.39 -9.85
C GLN A 174 9.97 17.15 -9.82
N VAL A 175 10.44 16.04 -9.22
CA VAL A 175 9.62 14.82 -9.07
C VAL A 175 8.36 15.13 -8.26
N GLY A 176 8.51 15.76 -7.10
CA GLY A 176 7.37 16.14 -6.26
C GLY A 176 6.40 17.07 -6.97
N THR A 177 6.90 18.00 -7.77
CA THR A 177 6.08 18.91 -8.57
C THR A 177 5.25 18.17 -9.61
N ILE A 178 5.86 17.24 -10.36
CA ILE A 178 5.16 16.47 -11.42
C ILE A 178 4.06 15.60 -10.80
N SER A 179 4.38 14.86 -9.74
CA SER A 179 3.40 14.01 -9.07
C SER A 179 2.28 14.83 -8.39
N ALA A 180 2.59 16.04 -7.93
CA ALA A 180 1.60 17.01 -7.42
C ALA A 180 0.87 17.82 -8.52
N ASN A 181 0.75 17.29 -9.75
CA ASN A 181 0.07 17.93 -10.88
C ASN A 181 0.62 19.32 -11.30
N GLY A 182 1.92 19.55 -11.11
CA GLY A 182 2.61 20.78 -11.50
C GLY A 182 2.68 21.86 -10.42
N GLU A 183 2.25 21.59 -9.18
CA GLU A 183 2.37 22.54 -8.07
C GLU A 183 3.80 22.57 -7.52
N THR A 184 4.56 23.59 -7.95
CA THR A 184 5.97 23.77 -7.54
C THR A 184 6.14 24.02 -6.04
N GLU A 185 5.16 24.62 -5.39
CA GLU A 185 5.16 24.85 -3.93
C GLU A 185 5.22 23.51 -3.17
N ILE A 186 4.38 22.56 -3.57
CA ILE A 186 4.36 21.21 -2.98
C ILE A 186 5.69 20.49 -3.22
N GLY A 187 6.20 20.51 -4.46
CA GLY A 187 7.48 19.89 -4.80
C GLY A 187 8.65 20.43 -4.00
N ASN A 188 8.73 21.76 -3.85
CA ASN A 188 9.76 22.41 -3.04
C ASN A 188 9.66 22.05 -1.57
N MET A 189 8.46 22.00 -1.03
CA MET A 189 8.22 21.64 0.37
C MET A 189 8.61 20.19 0.67
N ILE A 190 8.29 19.25 -0.23
CA ILE A 190 8.71 17.85 -0.11
C ILE A 190 10.24 17.76 -0.15
N ALA A 191 10.90 18.45 -1.08
CA ALA A 191 12.35 18.45 -1.18
C ALA A 191 13.02 19.06 0.06
N GLU A 192 12.46 20.12 0.62
CA GLU A 192 12.93 20.73 1.88
C GLU A 192 12.72 19.76 3.06
N ALA A 193 11.57 19.11 3.14
CA ALA A 193 11.29 18.10 4.17
C ALA A 193 12.32 16.97 4.11
N MET A 194 12.55 16.41 2.91
CA MET A 194 13.55 15.35 2.71
C MET A 194 14.98 15.80 3.07
N GLN A 195 15.33 17.04 2.75
CA GLN A 195 16.64 17.59 3.12
C GLN A 195 16.81 17.68 4.65
N LYS A 196 15.75 18.10 5.37
CA LYS A 196 15.79 18.27 6.83
C LYS A 196 15.87 16.95 7.59
N VAL A 197 15.10 15.93 7.15
CA VAL A 197 15.05 14.63 7.85
C VAL A 197 15.98 13.57 7.23
N GLY A 198 16.55 13.82 6.05
CA GLY A 198 17.37 12.86 5.30
C GLY A 198 16.53 11.83 4.54
N ASN A 199 17.23 10.98 3.76
CA ASN A 199 16.57 9.98 2.90
C ASN A 199 15.80 8.91 3.70
N GLU A 200 16.30 8.56 4.88
CA GLU A 200 15.68 7.60 5.81
C GLU A 200 14.67 8.24 6.75
N GLY A 201 14.56 9.56 6.72
CA GLY A 201 13.69 10.33 7.61
C GLY A 201 12.21 10.13 7.30
N VAL A 202 11.39 10.38 8.30
CA VAL A 202 9.93 10.25 8.19
C VAL A 202 9.32 11.58 7.83
N ILE A 203 8.43 11.58 6.85
CA ILE A 203 7.59 12.72 6.50
C ILE A 203 6.14 12.26 6.62
N THR A 204 5.35 12.99 7.38
CA THR A 204 3.90 12.76 7.54
C THR A 204 3.13 13.94 6.98
N VAL A 205 1.94 13.68 6.46
CA VAL A 205 1.06 14.72 5.91
C VAL A 205 -0.20 14.80 6.76
N GLU A 206 -0.45 15.97 7.33
CA GLU A 206 -1.59 16.25 8.21
C GLU A 206 -2.44 17.38 7.66
N GLU A 207 -3.68 17.49 8.14
CA GLU A 207 -4.56 18.60 7.82
C GLU A 207 -4.24 19.80 8.73
N ALA A 208 -4.01 20.97 8.14
CA ALA A 208 -3.86 22.21 8.92
C ALA A 208 -5.23 22.71 9.38
N LYS A 209 -5.22 23.47 10.48
CA LYS A 209 -6.41 24.21 10.94
C LYS A 209 -6.60 25.54 10.20
N GLY A 210 -5.61 25.97 9.45
CA GLY A 210 -5.55 27.23 8.73
C GLY A 210 -5.54 27.07 7.22
N ILE A 211 -5.43 28.18 6.50
CA ILE A 211 -5.40 28.21 5.02
C ILE A 211 -3.99 27.91 4.50
N ALA A 212 -2.95 28.29 5.25
CA ALA A 212 -1.55 28.11 4.84
C ALA A 212 -1.09 26.66 5.03
N THR A 213 -0.28 26.19 4.08
CA THR A 213 0.45 24.92 4.22
C THR A 213 1.79 25.19 4.89
N GLU A 214 2.15 24.41 5.90
CA GLU A 214 3.33 24.60 6.75
C GLU A 214 4.16 23.33 6.83
N LEU A 215 5.48 23.49 6.98
CA LEU A 215 6.43 22.40 7.20
C LEU A 215 7.09 22.56 8.58
N ASP A 216 6.82 21.62 9.48
CA ASP A 216 7.46 21.52 10.78
C ASP A 216 8.35 20.28 10.86
N VAL A 217 9.42 20.38 11.66
CA VAL A 217 10.26 19.22 11.99
C VAL A 217 10.23 19.02 13.49
N VAL A 218 9.82 17.83 13.91
CA VAL A 218 9.67 17.48 15.32
C VAL A 218 10.47 16.23 15.66
N GLU A 219 10.73 16.03 16.95
CA GLU A 219 11.35 14.81 17.44
C GLU A 219 10.42 13.60 17.18
N GLY A 220 10.98 12.54 16.61
CA GLY A 220 10.19 11.36 16.27
C GLY A 220 11.04 10.24 15.68
N MET A 221 10.42 9.09 15.49
CA MET A 221 11.10 7.90 14.97
C MET A 221 10.14 6.96 14.27
N LYS A 222 10.58 6.34 13.17
CA LYS A 222 9.89 5.24 12.52
C LYS A 222 10.67 3.93 12.68
N PHE A 223 9.97 2.84 12.91
CA PHE A 223 10.56 1.50 12.92
C PHE A 223 9.66 0.47 12.21
N ASP A 224 10.30 -0.58 11.70
CA ASP A 224 9.69 -1.57 10.83
C ASP A 224 8.96 -2.64 11.66
N ARG A 225 7.81 -2.30 12.22
CA ARG A 225 6.85 -3.20 12.86
C ARG A 225 5.48 -2.58 12.81
N GLY A 226 4.52 -3.24 12.18
CA GLY A 226 3.14 -2.80 12.11
C GLY A 226 2.27 -3.39 13.22
N TYR A 227 0.97 -3.13 13.15
CA TYR A 227 0.00 -3.63 14.12
C TYR A 227 -0.08 -5.16 14.12
N MET A 228 -0.19 -5.75 15.29
CA MET A 228 -0.27 -7.21 15.46
C MET A 228 -1.62 -7.81 15.07
N SER A 229 -2.65 -6.99 14.99
CA SER A 229 -3.99 -7.42 14.60
C SER A 229 -4.72 -6.33 13.81
N PRO A 230 -5.38 -6.67 12.69
CA PRO A 230 -6.21 -5.72 11.94
C PRO A 230 -7.35 -5.13 12.78
N TYR A 231 -7.75 -5.79 13.84
CA TYR A 231 -8.79 -5.29 14.75
C TYR A 231 -8.36 -4.03 15.53
N PHE A 232 -7.07 -3.68 15.55
CA PHE A 232 -6.60 -2.42 16.13
C PHE A 232 -6.82 -1.21 15.21
N ILE A 233 -7.11 -1.39 13.92
CA ILE A 233 -7.31 -0.33 12.95
C ILE A 233 -8.35 0.68 13.46
N THR A 234 -8.01 1.97 13.36
CA THR A 234 -8.89 3.10 13.69
C THR A 234 -9.37 3.83 12.44
N ASN A 235 -8.55 3.81 11.37
CA ASN A 235 -8.88 4.38 10.07
C ASN A 235 -8.98 3.26 9.02
N ALA A 236 -10.21 2.87 8.69
CA ALA A 236 -10.46 1.77 7.76
C ALA A 236 -10.10 2.11 6.30
N GLU A 237 -10.18 3.38 5.89
CA GLU A 237 -9.84 3.81 4.53
C GLU A 237 -8.33 3.65 4.25
N LYS A 238 -7.51 4.04 5.23
CA LYS A 238 -6.04 3.95 5.14
C LYS A 238 -5.47 2.65 5.72
N MET A 239 -6.29 1.80 6.32
CA MET A 239 -5.88 0.59 7.04
C MET A 239 -4.81 0.88 8.10
N THR A 240 -4.93 1.99 8.83
CA THR A 240 -3.97 2.46 9.83
C THR A 240 -4.58 2.57 11.22
N VAL A 241 -3.71 2.53 12.23
CA VAL A 241 -4.03 2.88 13.61
C VAL A 241 -3.47 4.25 13.88
N GLU A 242 -4.31 5.18 14.31
CA GLU A 242 -3.94 6.53 14.73
C GLU A 242 -4.27 6.70 16.21
N LEU A 243 -3.24 6.97 17.02
CA LEU A 243 -3.39 7.20 18.46
C LEU A 243 -2.92 8.62 18.77
N GLU A 244 -3.81 9.43 19.34
CA GLU A 244 -3.52 10.80 19.76
C GLU A 244 -3.19 10.85 21.26
N ASN A 245 -2.09 11.47 21.62
CA ASN A 245 -1.58 11.58 22.99
C ASN A 245 -1.51 10.23 23.73
N PRO A 246 -0.99 9.14 23.10
CA PRO A 246 -0.97 7.84 23.73
C PRO A 246 0.03 7.74 24.88
N TYR A 247 -0.25 6.82 25.81
CA TYR A 247 0.77 6.20 26.62
C TYR A 247 1.47 5.11 25.80
N ILE A 248 2.76 4.88 26.07
CA ILE A 248 3.57 3.88 25.36
C ILE A 248 4.23 2.98 26.39
N LEU A 249 3.82 1.71 26.41
CA LEU A 249 4.44 0.69 27.23
C LEU A 249 5.55 0.00 26.43
N LEU A 250 6.76 0.02 26.95
CA LEU A 250 7.94 -0.61 26.37
C LEU A 250 8.30 -1.85 27.20
N ASN A 251 8.02 -3.05 26.69
CA ASN A 251 8.29 -4.28 27.41
C ASN A 251 9.31 -5.15 26.66
N GLU A 252 10.38 -5.55 27.35
CA GLU A 252 11.44 -6.34 26.74
C GLU A 252 11.00 -7.76 26.35
N LYS A 253 10.17 -8.39 27.20
CA LYS A 253 9.71 -9.77 27.05
C LYS A 253 8.36 -9.87 26.34
N LYS A 254 7.97 -11.11 26.04
CA LYS A 254 6.65 -11.44 25.50
C LYS A 254 5.54 -11.18 26.52
N LEU A 255 4.39 -10.77 26.03
CA LEU A 255 3.15 -10.61 26.78
C LEU A 255 2.17 -11.72 26.38
N SER A 256 2.06 -12.76 27.19
CA SER A 256 1.12 -13.88 26.98
C SER A 256 0.03 -13.93 28.05
N ASN A 257 0.34 -13.44 29.27
CA ASN A 257 -0.56 -13.44 30.42
C ASN A 257 -1.14 -12.04 30.65
N LEU A 258 -2.46 -11.97 30.79
CA LEU A 258 -3.18 -10.74 31.04
C LEU A 258 -2.98 -10.21 32.47
N GLN A 259 -2.85 -11.08 33.45
CA GLN A 259 -2.81 -10.67 34.87
C GLN A 259 -1.67 -9.71 35.18
N SER A 260 -0.51 -9.89 34.55
CA SER A 260 0.66 -9.01 34.76
C SER A 260 0.49 -7.59 34.20
N ILE A 261 -0.34 -7.41 33.17
CA ILE A 261 -0.58 -6.11 32.53
C ILE A 261 -1.87 -5.42 33.03
N LEU A 262 -2.72 -6.14 33.75
CA LEU A 262 -4.04 -5.64 34.16
C LEU A 262 -3.98 -4.32 34.94
N PRO A 263 -3.07 -4.11 35.91
CA PRO A 263 -2.98 -2.84 36.64
C PRO A 263 -2.71 -1.64 35.71
N VAL A 264 -1.85 -1.83 34.70
CA VAL A 264 -1.54 -0.79 33.70
C VAL A 264 -2.77 -0.51 32.84
N LEU A 265 -3.49 -1.54 32.39
CA LEU A 265 -4.68 -1.36 31.56
C LEU A 265 -5.80 -0.63 32.30
N GLU A 266 -6.00 -0.94 33.60
CA GLU A 266 -6.97 -0.25 34.44
C GLU A 266 -6.61 1.23 34.65
N ALA A 267 -5.36 1.54 34.95
CA ALA A 267 -4.88 2.90 35.10
C ALA A 267 -5.01 3.71 33.81
N VAL A 268 -4.67 3.10 32.66
CA VAL A 268 -4.83 3.74 31.33
C VAL A 268 -6.31 3.95 31.00
N ALA A 269 -7.17 2.97 31.24
CA ALA A 269 -8.60 3.08 31.02
C ALA A 269 -9.23 4.23 31.83
N GLN A 270 -8.82 4.37 33.11
CA GLN A 270 -9.26 5.48 33.98
C GLN A 270 -8.79 6.86 33.46
N SER A 271 -7.60 6.92 32.83
CA SER A 271 -7.09 8.17 32.25
C SER A 271 -7.81 8.60 30.96
N GLY A 272 -8.51 7.68 30.28
CA GLY A 272 -9.17 7.90 28.99
C GLY A 272 -8.23 8.08 27.79
N ARG A 273 -6.90 7.99 28.00
CA ARG A 273 -5.89 8.12 26.94
C ARG A 273 -5.66 6.79 26.24
N PRO A 274 -5.27 6.79 24.94
CA PRO A 274 -4.88 5.58 24.23
C PRO A 274 -3.60 4.95 24.81
N LEU A 275 -3.43 3.64 24.57
CA LEU A 275 -2.22 2.88 24.91
C LEU A 275 -1.63 2.24 23.68
N LEU A 276 -0.34 2.46 23.45
CA LEU A 276 0.48 1.64 22.57
C LEU A 276 1.31 0.68 23.40
N ILE A 277 1.28 -0.60 23.07
CA ILE A 277 2.13 -1.64 23.66
C ILE A 277 3.19 -2.01 22.64
N ILE A 278 4.46 -1.87 23.01
CA ILE A 278 5.62 -2.32 22.23
C ILE A 278 6.30 -3.40 23.05
N ALA A 279 6.23 -4.65 22.61
CA ALA A 279 6.79 -5.79 23.32
C ALA A 279 7.48 -6.75 22.34
N GLU A 280 8.30 -7.68 22.85
CA GLU A 280 8.88 -8.74 22.00
C GLU A 280 7.82 -9.46 21.17
N ASP A 281 6.73 -9.83 21.80
CA ASP A 281 5.51 -10.37 21.20
C ASP A 281 4.31 -10.14 22.12
N VAL A 282 3.10 -10.12 21.57
CA VAL A 282 1.86 -10.14 22.35
C VAL A 282 1.00 -11.26 21.80
N GLU A 283 0.80 -12.31 22.55
CA GLU A 283 0.17 -13.54 22.07
C GLU A 283 -0.89 -14.08 23.03
N GLY A 284 -1.63 -15.08 22.59
CA GLY A 284 -2.56 -15.83 23.43
C GLY A 284 -3.67 -14.98 24.04
N GLU A 285 -3.89 -15.16 25.34
CA GLU A 285 -4.94 -14.50 26.12
C GLU A 285 -4.77 -12.97 26.15
N ALA A 286 -3.53 -12.48 26.24
CA ALA A 286 -3.24 -11.07 26.27
C ALA A 286 -3.71 -10.36 24.99
N LEU A 287 -3.34 -10.87 23.81
CA LEU A 287 -3.76 -10.29 22.53
C LEU A 287 -5.29 -10.35 22.36
N ALA A 288 -5.90 -11.50 22.64
CA ALA A 288 -7.34 -11.68 22.50
C ALA A 288 -8.12 -10.69 23.38
N THR A 289 -7.67 -10.49 24.62
CA THR A 289 -8.33 -9.56 25.55
C THR A 289 -8.16 -8.10 25.11
N LEU A 290 -6.97 -7.69 24.64
CA LEU A 290 -6.76 -6.34 24.11
C LEU A 290 -7.71 -6.06 22.94
N VAL A 291 -7.83 -7.02 21.99
CA VAL A 291 -8.76 -6.91 20.85
C VAL A 291 -10.20 -6.80 21.31
N VAL A 292 -10.65 -7.66 22.24
CA VAL A 292 -12.03 -7.64 22.75
C VAL A 292 -12.36 -6.30 23.44
N ASN A 293 -11.46 -5.81 24.29
CA ASN A 293 -11.65 -4.54 24.99
C ASN A 293 -11.68 -3.34 24.03
N LYS A 294 -10.85 -3.35 22.98
CA LYS A 294 -10.87 -2.34 21.93
C LYS A 294 -12.20 -2.37 21.16
N LEU A 295 -12.68 -3.55 20.76
CA LEU A 295 -13.95 -3.71 20.02
C LEU A 295 -15.16 -3.30 20.87
N ARG A 296 -15.13 -3.53 22.18
CA ARG A 296 -16.17 -3.08 23.12
C ARG A 296 -16.11 -1.58 23.43
N GLY A 297 -15.11 -0.87 22.93
CA GLY A 297 -14.93 0.57 23.19
C GLY A 297 -14.43 0.90 24.59
N GLY A 298 -14.07 -0.11 25.40
CA GLY A 298 -13.59 0.09 26.78
C GLY A 298 -12.14 0.58 26.86
N LEU A 299 -11.34 0.34 25.84
CA LEU A 299 -9.93 0.73 25.80
C LEU A 299 -9.50 1.08 24.38
N LYS A 300 -8.86 2.24 24.21
CA LYS A 300 -8.19 2.61 22.97
C LYS A 300 -6.78 2.06 22.99
N VAL A 301 -6.54 0.91 22.38
CA VAL A 301 -5.26 0.21 22.46
C VAL A 301 -4.80 -0.31 21.10
N ALA A 302 -3.48 -0.33 20.92
CA ALA A 302 -2.82 -1.07 19.86
C ALA A 302 -1.58 -1.77 20.41
N ALA A 303 -1.18 -2.87 19.75
CA ALA A 303 0.01 -3.61 20.07
C ALA A 303 0.87 -3.83 18.82
N VAL A 304 2.17 -3.65 18.96
CA VAL A 304 3.19 -3.87 17.93
C VAL A 304 4.35 -4.66 18.50
N LYS A 305 5.07 -5.39 17.64
CA LYS A 305 6.30 -6.06 18.04
C LYS A 305 7.44 -5.04 18.17
N ALA A 306 8.30 -5.25 19.16
CA ALA A 306 9.52 -4.48 19.30
C ALA A 306 10.45 -4.70 18.09
N PRO A 307 11.09 -3.64 17.58
CA PRO A 307 12.01 -3.76 16.45
C PRO A 307 13.32 -4.46 16.85
N GLY A 308 13.92 -5.18 15.89
CA GLY A 308 15.19 -5.89 16.11
C GLY A 308 15.03 -7.23 16.86
N PHE A 309 16.18 -7.84 17.16
CA PHE A 309 16.28 -9.13 17.86
C PHE A 309 17.44 -9.08 18.88
N GLY A 310 17.32 -9.84 19.99
CA GLY A 310 18.36 -9.93 21.02
C GLY A 310 18.77 -8.56 21.56
N ASP A 311 20.08 -8.32 21.68
CA ASP A 311 20.62 -7.07 22.24
C ASP A 311 20.27 -5.82 21.40
N ARG A 312 20.08 -5.99 20.08
CA ARG A 312 19.61 -4.90 19.22
C ARG A 312 18.19 -4.49 19.57
N ARG A 313 17.31 -5.42 19.91
CA ARG A 313 15.95 -5.10 20.36
C ARG A 313 15.98 -4.30 21.65
N LYS A 314 16.81 -4.68 22.63
CA LYS A 314 17.02 -3.92 23.87
C LYS A 314 17.45 -2.49 23.57
N ALA A 315 18.48 -2.35 22.75
CA ALA A 315 19.00 -1.05 22.36
C ALA A 315 17.98 -0.16 21.62
N MET A 316 17.14 -0.74 20.77
CA MET A 316 16.08 0.01 20.08
C MET A 316 14.93 0.37 21.02
N LEU A 317 14.57 -0.49 21.98
CA LEU A 317 13.59 -0.14 23.02
C LEU A 317 14.10 1.02 23.90
N GLU A 318 15.40 1.06 24.24
CA GLU A 318 16.01 2.17 24.95
C GLU A 318 15.98 3.47 24.11
N ASP A 319 16.20 3.40 22.79
CA ASP A 319 16.10 4.57 21.93
C ASP A 319 14.69 5.15 21.91
N ILE A 320 13.66 4.25 21.85
CA ILE A 320 12.26 4.65 21.92
C ILE A 320 11.93 5.20 23.32
N ALA A 321 12.50 4.62 24.39
CA ALA A 321 12.33 5.11 25.75
C ALA A 321 12.85 6.54 25.92
N VAL A 322 14.07 6.82 25.43
CA VAL A 322 14.65 8.16 25.43
C VAL A 322 13.79 9.14 24.63
N LEU A 323 13.31 8.72 23.45
CA LEU A 323 12.46 9.54 22.59
C LEU A 323 11.12 9.88 23.23
N THR A 324 10.52 8.95 23.96
CA THR A 324 9.16 9.08 24.53
C THR A 324 9.14 9.47 26.00
N LYS A 325 10.31 9.57 26.62
CA LYS A 325 10.48 9.78 28.07
C LYS A 325 9.82 8.65 28.88
N GLY A 326 9.91 7.41 28.44
CA GLY A 326 9.43 6.22 29.14
C GLY A 326 10.57 5.38 29.66
N ASP A 327 10.22 4.35 30.43
CA ASP A 327 11.16 3.34 30.90
C ASP A 327 10.97 2.03 30.15
N VAL A 328 12.06 1.30 29.87
CA VAL A 328 11.98 -0.05 29.36
C VAL A 328 11.69 -1.00 30.51
N ILE A 329 10.57 -1.71 30.46
CA ILE A 329 10.18 -2.69 31.44
C ILE A 329 10.97 -3.98 31.17
N SER A 330 11.93 -4.25 32.04
CA SER A 330 12.82 -5.41 31.97
C SER A 330 13.04 -5.99 33.35
N GLU A 331 12.87 -7.30 33.46
CA GLU A 331 13.17 -8.03 34.69
C GLU A 331 14.67 -8.00 35.02
N ASP A 332 15.55 -7.90 34.01
CA ASP A 332 16.99 -7.77 34.21
C ASP A 332 17.34 -6.45 34.92
N LEU A 333 16.50 -5.41 34.76
CA LEU A 333 16.59 -4.15 35.47
C LEU A 333 15.82 -4.14 36.80
N GLY A 334 15.23 -5.28 37.18
CA GLY A 334 14.44 -5.43 38.42
C GLY A 334 13.02 -4.85 38.34
N ILE A 335 12.56 -4.43 37.14
CA ILE A 335 11.24 -3.84 36.94
C ILE A 335 10.27 -4.94 36.49
N LYS A 336 9.31 -5.28 37.35
CA LYS A 336 8.24 -6.22 37.04
C LYS A 336 7.05 -5.47 36.43
N LEU A 337 6.41 -6.09 35.45
CA LEU A 337 5.26 -5.50 34.73
C LEU A 337 4.08 -5.15 35.67
N GLU A 338 3.89 -5.92 36.73
CA GLU A 338 2.85 -5.70 37.75
C GLU A 338 3.03 -4.42 38.55
N ASN A 339 4.24 -3.88 38.60
CA ASN A 339 4.60 -2.68 39.36
C ASN A 339 4.71 -1.43 38.49
N VAL A 340 4.33 -1.52 37.20
CA VAL A 340 4.42 -0.40 36.27
C VAL A 340 3.36 0.65 36.58
N THR A 341 3.81 1.90 36.71
CA THR A 341 2.95 3.07 36.90
C THR A 341 2.82 3.88 35.62
N LEU A 342 1.82 4.79 35.55
CA LEU A 342 1.66 5.66 34.39
C LEU A 342 2.87 6.57 34.13
N GLU A 343 3.64 6.89 35.16
CA GLU A 343 4.85 7.74 35.06
C GLU A 343 6.00 7.05 34.34
N MET A 344 6.03 5.72 34.38
CA MET A 344 7.02 4.89 33.67
C MET A 344 6.69 4.69 32.20
N LEU A 345 5.45 5.00 31.79
CA LEU A 345 5.03 4.91 30.41
C LEU A 345 5.55 6.08 29.60
N GLY A 346 6.10 5.79 28.42
CA GLY A 346 6.41 6.83 27.44
C GLY A 346 5.15 7.55 26.95
N THR A 347 5.34 8.74 26.38
CA THR A 347 4.25 9.50 25.77
C THR A 347 4.72 10.15 24.46
N ALA A 348 3.79 10.37 23.55
CA ALA A 348 4.01 11.11 22.32
C ALA A 348 2.74 11.90 21.98
N LYS A 349 2.83 12.87 21.09
CA LYS A 349 1.66 13.58 20.60
C LYS A 349 0.80 12.72 19.69
N LYS A 350 1.44 11.95 18.83
CA LYS A 350 0.75 11.06 17.90
C LYS A 350 1.56 9.80 17.63
N VAL A 351 0.87 8.68 17.43
CA VAL A 351 1.47 7.45 16.90
C VAL A 351 0.63 6.99 15.71
N LEU A 352 1.33 6.69 14.61
CA LEU A 352 0.77 6.14 13.39
C LEU A 352 1.31 4.74 13.19
N ILE A 353 0.42 3.76 12.97
CA ILE A 353 0.82 2.36 12.75
C ILE A 353 0.13 1.87 11.48
N ASP A 354 0.90 1.45 10.51
CA ASP A 354 0.42 0.73 9.35
C ASP A 354 0.65 -0.78 9.49
N LYS A 355 0.48 -1.53 8.42
CA LYS A 355 0.66 -2.99 8.42
C LYS A 355 2.11 -3.41 8.70
N GLU A 356 3.07 -2.57 8.38
CA GLU A 356 4.50 -2.90 8.39
C GLU A 356 5.32 -2.01 9.32
N ASN A 357 4.84 -0.81 9.62
CA ASN A 357 5.61 0.22 10.30
C ASN A 357 4.86 0.87 11.46
N THR A 358 5.63 1.39 12.40
CA THR A 358 5.15 2.27 13.48
C THR A 358 5.95 3.56 13.48
N THR A 359 5.25 4.69 13.46
CA THR A 359 5.83 6.04 13.52
C THR A 359 5.41 6.74 14.80
N VAL A 360 6.37 7.11 15.62
CA VAL A 360 6.17 7.96 16.81
C VAL A 360 6.47 9.39 16.41
N VAL A 361 5.50 10.27 16.60
CA VAL A 361 5.58 11.69 16.22
C VAL A 361 5.55 12.54 17.48
N GLU A 362 6.51 13.45 17.62
CA GLU A 362 6.62 14.38 18.74
C GLU A 362 6.59 13.65 20.10
N GLY A 363 7.64 12.80 20.31
CA GLY A 363 7.86 12.12 21.59
C GLY A 363 8.16 13.12 22.71
N ALA A 364 7.78 12.78 23.95
CA ALA A 364 7.97 13.65 25.12
C ALA A 364 9.41 13.69 25.66
N GLY A 365 10.35 12.99 25.01
CA GLY A 365 11.78 12.99 25.35
C GLY A 365 12.38 14.40 25.24
N LYS A 366 13.33 14.70 26.10
CA LYS A 366 14.04 15.99 26.02
C LYS A 366 15.07 15.92 24.89
N LYS A 367 15.15 16.97 24.09
CA LYS A 367 16.12 17.09 23.00
C LYS A 367 17.56 16.82 23.44
N HIS A 368 17.96 17.32 24.59
CA HIS A 368 19.28 17.07 25.16
C HIS A 368 19.56 15.57 25.38
N ASP A 369 18.56 14.80 25.86
CA ASP A 369 18.73 13.36 26.14
C ASP A 369 18.81 12.57 24.84
N ILE A 370 18.01 12.96 23.83
CA ILE A 370 18.06 12.38 22.48
C ILE A 370 19.43 12.67 21.82
N GLU A 371 19.94 13.90 21.92
CA GLU A 371 21.28 14.26 21.41
C GLU A 371 22.39 13.50 22.11
N ALA A 372 22.27 13.30 23.44
CA ALA A 372 23.22 12.49 24.21
C ALA A 372 23.21 11.03 23.73
N ARG A 373 22.03 10.48 23.50
CA ARG A 373 21.88 9.12 22.96
C ARG A 373 22.49 9.00 21.54
N CYS A 374 22.26 9.97 20.67
CA CYS A 374 22.88 10.03 19.35
C CYS A 374 24.42 10.06 19.44
N LYS A 375 24.98 10.79 20.41
CA LYS A 375 26.45 10.81 20.63
C LYS A 375 26.97 9.45 21.07
N GLN A 376 26.26 8.73 21.95
CA GLN A 376 26.61 7.37 22.35
C GLN A 376 26.65 6.41 21.15
N ILE A 377 25.62 6.47 20.28
CA ILE A 377 25.59 5.63 19.07
C ILE A 377 26.75 5.96 18.13
N ARG A 378 27.10 7.25 17.95
CA ARG A 378 28.27 7.67 17.14
C ARG A 378 29.58 7.09 17.70
N ALA A 379 29.77 7.14 19.00
CA ALA A 379 30.95 6.52 19.62
C ALA A 379 30.99 5.00 19.34
N GLN A 380 29.87 4.29 19.45
CA GLN A 380 29.80 2.87 19.11
C GLN A 380 30.11 2.58 17.65
N ILE A 381 29.74 3.48 16.71
CA ILE A 381 30.07 3.37 15.27
C ILE A 381 31.60 3.48 15.06
N GLU A 382 32.28 4.34 15.84
CA GLU A 382 33.75 4.52 15.76
C GLU A 382 34.50 3.36 16.41
N GLU A 383 33.96 2.74 17.46
CA GLU A 383 34.59 1.66 18.20
C GLU A 383 34.41 0.29 17.53
N THR A 384 33.33 0.08 16.76
CA THR A 384 33.04 -1.23 16.15
C THR A 384 33.98 -1.54 14.99
N THR A 385 34.48 -2.77 14.96
CA THR A 385 35.30 -3.32 13.87
C THR A 385 34.51 -4.13 12.84
N SER A 386 33.21 -4.38 13.12
CA SER A 386 32.31 -5.14 12.24
C SER A 386 31.59 -4.20 11.28
N ASP A 387 31.79 -4.35 9.98
CA ASP A 387 31.10 -3.55 8.96
C ASP A 387 29.57 -3.71 9.05
N TYR A 388 29.10 -4.92 9.36
CA TYR A 388 27.68 -5.18 9.55
C TYR A 388 27.09 -4.45 10.78
N ASP A 389 27.78 -4.47 11.91
CA ASP A 389 27.33 -3.76 13.11
C ASP A 389 27.41 -2.24 12.91
N LYS A 390 28.43 -1.77 12.19
CA LYS A 390 28.56 -0.37 11.82
C LYS A 390 27.37 0.10 10.97
N GLU A 391 26.98 -0.67 9.96
CA GLU A 391 25.81 -0.37 9.13
C GLU A 391 24.53 -0.29 10.00
N LYS A 392 24.31 -1.27 10.88
CA LYS A 392 23.12 -1.30 11.75
C LYS A 392 23.10 -0.18 12.80
N LEU A 393 24.24 0.24 13.30
CA LEU A 393 24.36 1.39 14.18
C LEU A 393 24.09 2.70 13.41
N GLN A 394 24.54 2.81 12.15
CA GLN A 394 24.25 3.95 11.29
C GLN A 394 22.75 4.06 10.97
N GLU A 395 22.08 2.96 10.64
CA GLU A 395 20.61 2.93 10.46
C GLU A 395 19.89 3.40 11.73
N ARG A 396 20.30 2.92 12.89
CA ARG A 396 19.71 3.28 14.17
C ARG A 396 19.93 4.77 14.50
N LEU A 397 21.13 5.29 14.24
CA LEU A 397 21.44 6.71 14.39
C LEU A 397 20.56 7.57 13.47
N ALA A 398 20.43 7.18 12.20
CA ALA A 398 19.62 7.91 11.23
C ALA A 398 18.14 7.97 11.65
N LYS A 399 17.58 6.86 12.16
CA LYS A 399 16.21 6.79 12.67
C LYS A 399 15.97 7.69 13.88
N LEU A 400 16.93 7.82 14.78
CA LEU A 400 16.79 8.65 16.00
C LEU A 400 17.10 10.13 15.76
N ALA A 401 18.13 10.42 14.95
CA ALA A 401 18.60 11.78 14.71
C ALA A 401 17.80 12.54 13.64
N GLY A 402 17.13 11.83 12.73
CA GLY A 402 16.41 12.41 11.60
C GLY A 402 15.11 13.14 11.98
N GLY A 403 14.49 12.76 13.09
CA GLY A 403 13.19 13.31 13.47
C GLY A 403 12.07 12.95 12.51
N VAL A 404 10.96 13.68 12.58
CA VAL A 404 9.80 13.55 11.69
C VAL A 404 9.45 14.93 11.13
N ALA A 405 9.42 15.05 9.81
CA ALA A 405 8.88 16.24 9.15
C ALA A 405 7.35 16.09 9.04
N ILE A 406 6.62 17.13 9.38
CA ILE A 406 5.17 17.20 9.30
C ILE A 406 4.79 18.27 8.29
N ILE A 407 4.20 17.86 7.17
CA ILE A 407 3.60 18.78 6.20
C ILE A 407 2.13 18.96 6.60
N ARG A 408 1.76 20.15 7.10
CA ARG A 408 0.38 20.48 7.41
C ARG A 408 -0.24 21.20 6.25
N VAL A 409 -1.18 20.53 5.58
CA VAL A 409 -1.82 21.03 4.37
C VAL A 409 -3.01 21.91 4.73
N GLY A 410 -2.96 23.17 4.31
CA GLY A 410 -4.04 24.14 4.48
C GLY A 410 -4.94 24.25 3.24
N GLY A 411 -6.12 24.89 3.42
CA GLY A 411 -7.06 25.16 2.34
C GLY A 411 -8.29 25.91 2.83
N SER A 412 -9.08 26.40 1.89
CA SER A 412 -10.28 27.23 2.15
C SER A 412 -11.51 26.37 2.50
N SER A 413 -11.51 25.10 2.15
CA SER A 413 -12.57 24.15 2.45
C SER A 413 -12.01 22.77 2.78
N GLU A 414 -12.78 21.97 3.51
CA GLU A 414 -12.41 20.59 3.85
C GLU A 414 -12.14 19.72 2.61
N THR A 415 -12.92 19.92 1.55
CA THR A 415 -12.74 19.20 0.28
C THR A 415 -11.42 19.57 -0.39
N GLU A 416 -11.05 20.86 -0.38
CA GLU A 416 -9.78 21.34 -0.92
C GLU A 416 -8.58 20.81 -0.11
N VAL A 417 -8.68 20.84 1.22
CA VAL A 417 -7.62 20.32 2.10
C VAL A 417 -7.38 18.83 1.86
N LYS A 418 -8.44 18.03 1.74
CA LYS A 418 -8.32 16.59 1.46
C LYS A 418 -7.69 16.33 0.10
N GLU A 419 -8.10 17.04 -0.93
CA GLU A 419 -7.56 16.88 -2.28
C GLU A 419 -6.08 17.31 -2.36
N ARG A 420 -5.72 18.44 -1.71
CA ARG A 420 -4.32 18.87 -1.61
C ARG A 420 -3.47 17.89 -0.81
N LYS A 421 -4.00 17.34 0.27
CA LYS A 421 -3.32 16.32 1.07
C LYS A 421 -3.02 15.06 0.24
N ASP A 422 -4.00 14.55 -0.50
CA ASP A 422 -3.82 13.39 -1.39
C ASP A 422 -2.68 13.68 -2.39
N ARG A 423 -2.62 14.90 -2.99
CA ARG A 423 -1.52 15.30 -3.90
C ARG A 423 -0.15 15.40 -3.22
N VAL A 424 -0.08 15.87 -1.97
CA VAL A 424 1.17 15.91 -1.21
C VAL A 424 1.63 14.49 -0.86
N ASP A 425 0.71 13.61 -0.47
CA ASP A 425 0.99 12.19 -0.20
C ASP A 425 1.54 11.50 -1.48
N ASP A 426 0.91 11.69 -2.65
CA ASP A 426 1.38 11.16 -3.94
C ASP A 426 2.77 11.70 -4.31
N GLY A 427 2.97 13.03 -4.19
CA GLY A 427 4.25 13.66 -4.45
C GLY A 427 5.37 13.15 -3.54
N LEU A 428 5.08 12.90 -2.28
CA LEU A 428 6.02 12.32 -1.32
C LEU A 428 6.41 10.88 -1.69
N HIS A 429 5.43 10.04 -2.03
CA HIS A 429 5.68 8.65 -2.42
C HIS A 429 6.49 8.57 -3.72
N ALA A 430 6.12 9.35 -4.73
CA ALA A 430 6.85 9.44 -5.99
C ALA A 430 8.29 9.92 -5.78
N THR A 431 8.51 10.91 -4.92
CA THR A 431 9.84 11.42 -4.62
C THR A 431 10.71 10.37 -3.92
N ARG A 432 10.16 9.61 -2.95
CA ARG A 432 10.87 8.48 -2.33
C ARG A 432 11.22 7.41 -3.35
N ALA A 433 10.26 7.00 -4.18
CA ALA A 433 10.48 6.02 -5.24
C ALA A 433 11.60 6.46 -6.21
N ALA A 434 11.69 7.75 -6.51
CA ALA A 434 12.72 8.32 -7.37
C ALA A 434 14.10 8.37 -6.70
N VAL A 435 14.18 8.60 -5.39
CA VAL A 435 15.44 8.51 -4.63
C VAL A 435 15.94 7.07 -4.58
N GLU A 436 15.04 6.09 -4.44
CA GLU A 436 15.40 4.66 -4.38
C GLU A 436 15.92 4.12 -5.71
N GLU A 437 15.22 4.31 -6.83
CA GLU A 437 15.51 3.67 -8.11
C GLU A 437 15.88 4.66 -9.23
N GLY A 438 15.90 5.96 -8.96
CA GLY A 438 16.16 6.98 -9.97
C GLY A 438 14.94 7.37 -10.79
N ILE A 439 15.19 8.10 -11.87
CA ILE A 439 14.18 8.69 -12.75
C ILE A 439 14.37 8.31 -14.21
N VAL A 440 13.28 8.32 -14.96
CA VAL A 440 13.21 8.14 -16.41
C VAL A 440 12.40 9.28 -17.05
N PRO A 441 12.44 9.49 -18.38
CA PRO A 441 11.55 10.43 -19.05
C PRO A 441 10.09 10.12 -18.76
N GLY A 442 9.33 11.13 -18.34
CA GLY A 442 7.92 11.00 -17.93
C GLY A 442 6.94 10.91 -19.10
N GLY A 443 5.65 11.06 -18.76
CA GLY A 443 4.59 11.11 -19.75
C GLY A 443 4.39 9.82 -20.55
N GLY A 444 4.80 8.66 -20.04
CA GLY A 444 4.74 7.36 -20.71
C GLY A 444 5.82 7.15 -21.77
N VAL A 445 6.73 8.11 -21.96
CA VAL A 445 7.81 8.05 -22.98
C VAL A 445 8.82 6.95 -22.66
N ALA A 446 9.19 6.76 -21.40
CA ALA A 446 10.11 5.70 -21.00
C ALA A 446 9.62 4.31 -21.41
N LEU A 447 8.34 3.97 -21.18
CA LEU A 447 7.73 2.72 -21.60
C LEU A 447 7.68 2.58 -23.12
N ALA A 448 7.30 3.67 -23.82
CA ALA A 448 7.25 3.68 -25.28
C ALA A 448 8.65 3.41 -25.88
N ARG A 449 9.70 4.03 -25.34
CA ARG A 449 11.08 3.83 -25.76
C ARG A 449 11.60 2.43 -25.44
N ALA A 450 11.33 1.94 -24.23
CA ALA A 450 11.71 0.59 -23.82
C ALA A 450 11.10 -0.47 -24.74
N SER A 451 9.94 -0.23 -25.35
CA SER A 451 9.30 -1.17 -26.28
C SER A 451 10.19 -1.58 -27.48
N LEU A 452 11.18 -0.75 -27.81
CA LEU A 452 12.09 -1.04 -28.93
C LEU A 452 13.00 -2.26 -28.68
N VAL A 453 13.31 -2.60 -27.43
CA VAL A 453 14.11 -3.80 -27.11
C VAL A 453 13.37 -5.08 -27.44
N LEU A 454 12.03 -5.06 -27.41
CA LEU A 454 11.19 -6.21 -27.68
C LEU A 454 11.29 -6.71 -29.13
N ALA A 455 11.69 -5.85 -30.06
CA ALA A 455 11.91 -6.25 -31.46
C ALA A 455 13.05 -7.27 -31.63
N LYS A 456 13.98 -7.32 -30.69
CA LYS A 456 15.13 -8.24 -30.68
C LYS A 456 14.90 -9.46 -29.78
N LEU A 457 13.81 -9.51 -29.03
CA LEU A 457 13.54 -10.56 -28.05
C LEU A 457 13.09 -11.85 -28.76
N LYS A 458 13.80 -12.95 -28.47
CA LYS A 458 13.48 -14.27 -29.06
C LYS A 458 12.34 -14.93 -28.31
N ALA A 459 11.37 -15.44 -29.07
CA ALA A 459 10.29 -16.30 -28.60
C ALA A 459 10.59 -17.77 -28.94
N ASP A 460 10.08 -18.70 -28.12
CA ASP A 460 10.29 -20.14 -28.35
C ASP A 460 9.25 -20.70 -29.37
N ASN A 461 8.11 -20.02 -29.51
CA ASN A 461 7.06 -20.35 -30.46
C ASN A 461 6.26 -19.09 -30.87
N ASP A 462 5.32 -19.28 -31.82
CA ASP A 462 4.52 -18.16 -32.36
C ASP A 462 3.58 -17.55 -31.33
N ASP A 463 2.98 -18.33 -30.44
CA ASP A 463 2.08 -17.84 -29.41
C ASP A 463 2.85 -16.95 -28.39
N GLN A 464 4.06 -17.34 -27.99
CA GLN A 464 4.93 -16.48 -27.17
C GLN A 464 5.33 -15.19 -27.92
N ARG A 465 5.57 -15.27 -29.23
CA ARG A 465 5.87 -14.07 -30.03
C ARG A 465 4.69 -13.10 -30.01
N VAL A 466 3.46 -13.60 -30.10
CA VAL A 466 2.26 -12.76 -29.99
C VAL A 466 2.12 -12.21 -28.56
N GLY A 467 2.46 -12.98 -27.53
CA GLY A 467 2.52 -12.49 -26.14
C GLY A 467 3.46 -11.30 -25.98
N ILE A 468 4.65 -11.33 -26.59
CA ILE A 468 5.60 -10.21 -26.62
C ILE A 468 4.99 -9.00 -27.36
N GLU A 469 4.32 -9.25 -28.49
CA GLU A 469 3.69 -8.18 -29.29
C GLU A 469 2.52 -7.51 -28.56
N ILE A 470 1.76 -8.27 -27.76
CA ILE A 470 0.70 -7.72 -26.87
C ILE A 470 1.31 -6.69 -25.93
N VAL A 471 2.41 -7.01 -25.25
CA VAL A 471 3.09 -6.07 -24.34
C VAL A 471 3.64 -4.88 -25.11
N ARG A 472 4.26 -5.11 -26.27
CA ARG A 472 4.81 -4.03 -27.12
C ARG A 472 3.75 -2.99 -27.49
N LYS A 473 2.53 -3.43 -27.77
CA LYS A 473 1.40 -2.51 -28.04
C LYS A 473 0.88 -1.86 -26.76
N ALA A 474 0.77 -2.62 -25.67
CA ALA A 474 0.21 -2.15 -24.42
C ALA A 474 1.03 -1.02 -23.80
N VAL A 475 2.37 -1.10 -23.83
CA VAL A 475 3.24 -0.07 -23.22
C VAL A 475 3.22 1.29 -23.93
N LEU A 476 2.62 1.38 -25.10
CA LEU A 476 2.36 2.66 -25.77
C LEU A 476 1.09 3.34 -25.24
N THR A 477 0.20 2.61 -24.56
CA THR A 477 -1.11 3.10 -24.18
C THR A 477 -1.05 4.24 -23.15
N PRO A 478 -0.16 4.24 -22.13
CA PRO A 478 -0.07 5.38 -21.21
C PRO A 478 0.24 6.69 -21.92
N LEU A 479 1.25 6.72 -22.79
CA LEU A 479 1.58 7.91 -23.60
C LEU A 479 0.37 8.34 -24.44
N ARG A 480 -0.26 7.40 -25.14
CA ARG A 480 -1.43 7.70 -25.99
C ARG A 480 -2.59 8.24 -25.18
N GLN A 481 -2.84 7.71 -23.99
CA GLN A 481 -3.92 8.17 -23.12
C GLN A 481 -3.67 9.59 -22.60
N ILE A 482 -2.43 9.91 -22.18
CA ILE A 482 -2.04 11.27 -21.76
C ILE A 482 -2.29 12.28 -22.88
N VAL A 483 -1.86 11.94 -24.09
CA VAL A 483 -2.03 12.77 -25.29
C VAL A 483 -3.52 12.93 -25.64
N GLN A 484 -4.29 11.85 -25.59
CA GLN A 484 -5.73 11.87 -25.84
C GLN A 484 -6.49 12.74 -24.82
N ASN A 485 -6.11 12.67 -23.53
CA ASN A 485 -6.67 13.53 -22.50
C ASN A 485 -6.32 15.01 -22.73
N ALA A 486 -5.22 15.28 -23.45
CA ALA A 486 -4.83 16.63 -23.87
C ALA A 486 -5.57 17.11 -25.12
N GLY A 487 -6.36 16.26 -25.78
CA GLY A 487 -7.13 16.59 -26.97
C GLY A 487 -6.40 16.34 -28.30
N GLU A 488 -5.28 15.60 -28.26
CA GLU A 488 -4.44 15.33 -29.43
C GLU A 488 -4.50 13.85 -29.83
N ASP A 489 -4.03 13.50 -31.03
CA ASP A 489 -3.99 12.12 -31.52
C ASP A 489 -2.80 11.35 -30.92
N GLY A 490 -3.12 10.42 -30.03
CA GLY A 490 -2.11 9.61 -29.34
C GLY A 490 -1.31 8.69 -30.26
N ALA A 491 -1.87 8.24 -31.40
CA ALA A 491 -1.15 7.36 -32.33
C ALA A 491 -0.12 8.17 -33.14
N VAL A 492 -0.49 9.35 -33.61
CA VAL A 492 0.40 10.26 -34.36
C VAL A 492 1.57 10.70 -33.46
N ILE A 493 1.27 11.15 -32.24
CA ILE A 493 2.30 11.63 -31.32
C ILE A 493 3.24 10.51 -30.87
N SER A 494 2.70 9.32 -30.53
CA SER A 494 3.55 8.18 -30.16
C SER A 494 4.48 7.76 -31.32
N GLY A 495 4.01 7.82 -32.58
CA GLY A 495 4.83 7.58 -33.77
C GLY A 495 6.00 8.58 -33.85
N LYS A 496 5.72 9.88 -33.80
CA LYS A 496 6.74 10.93 -33.84
C LYS A 496 7.77 10.84 -32.71
N VAL A 497 7.31 10.46 -31.50
CA VAL A 497 8.22 10.22 -30.38
C VAL A 497 9.18 9.08 -30.69
N LEU A 498 8.70 7.97 -31.27
CA LEU A 498 9.52 6.79 -31.57
C LEU A 498 10.45 6.98 -32.79
N GLU A 499 10.11 7.87 -33.72
CA GLU A 499 10.96 8.20 -34.88
C GLU A 499 12.24 8.95 -34.50
N ASN A 500 12.25 9.66 -33.37
CA ASN A 500 13.41 10.40 -32.91
C ASN A 500 14.34 9.50 -32.06
N ASP A 501 15.64 9.46 -32.35
CA ASP A 501 16.62 8.60 -31.66
C ASP A 501 17.01 9.09 -30.27
N HIS A 502 16.72 10.37 -29.93
CA HIS A 502 17.10 10.91 -28.64
C HIS A 502 16.19 10.35 -27.53
N TYR A 503 16.73 9.63 -26.57
CA TYR A 503 15.99 8.89 -25.54
C TYR A 503 15.02 9.77 -24.73
N ASN A 504 15.43 10.99 -24.37
CA ASN A 504 14.64 11.91 -23.54
C ASN A 504 13.65 12.76 -24.36
N TYR A 505 13.67 12.64 -25.71
CA TYR A 505 12.73 13.37 -26.55
C TYR A 505 11.33 12.81 -26.42
N GLY A 506 10.37 13.68 -26.12
CA GLY A 506 8.97 13.33 -25.94
C GLY A 506 8.05 14.52 -26.17
N PHE A 507 6.78 14.31 -25.91
CA PHE A 507 5.73 15.31 -26.06
C PHE A 507 5.28 15.83 -24.69
N ASP A 508 5.42 17.13 -24.47
CA ASP A 508 4.86 17.84 -23.33
C ASP A 508 3.37 18.09 -23.58
N ALA A 509 2.51 17.25 -23.00
CA ALA A 509 1.07 17.35 -23.18
C ALA A 509 0.44 18.60 -22.54
N GLN A 510 1.13 19.25 -21.58
CA GLN A 510 0.70 20.50 -20.97
C GLN A 510 0.87 21.67 -21.96
N ALA A 511 2.06 21.79 -22.56
CA ALA A 511 2.41 22.86 -23.47
C ALA A 511 2.02 22.58 -24.93
N GLY A 512 1.82 21.32 -25.31
CA GLY A 512 1.55 20.94 -26.72
C GLY A 512 2.80 20.91 -27.59
N GLU A 513 3.99 20.67 -26.99
CA GLU A 513 5.28 20.81 -27.68
C GLU A 513 6.16 19.56 -27.52
N TYR A 514 7.03 19.35 -28.54
CA TYR A 514 8.08 18.33 -28.44
C TYR A 514 9.36 18.90 -27.84
N LYS A 515 9.93 18.24 -26.84
CA LYS A 515 11.17 18.70 -26.18
C LYS A 515 11.91 17.55 -25.48
N ASP A 516 13.09 17.85 -24.94
CA ASP A 516 13.78 16.96 -24.00
C ASP A 516 13.04 17.01 -22.66
N LEU A 517 12.32 15.93 -22.33
CA LEU A 517 11.45 15.86 -21.15
C LEU A 517 12.24 15.92 -19.85
N VAL A 518 13.41 15.29 -19.79
CA VAL A 518 14.26 15.31 -18.59
C VAL A 518 14.75 16.72 -18.28
N LYS A 519 15.20 17.46 -19.31
CA LYS A 519 15.59 18.87 -19.13
C LYS A 519 14.42 19.77 -18.79
N ALA A 520 13.23 19.45 -19.27
CA ALA A 520 12.00 20.17 -18.96
C ALA A 520 11.43 19.84 -17.56
N GLY A 521 12.02 18.88 -16.85
CA GLY A 521 11.55 18.42 -15.54
C GLY A 521 10.35 17.45 -15.62
N ILE A 522 9.98 16.98 -16.82
CA ILE A 522 8.91 16.00 -17.03
C ILE A 522 9.50 14.60 -16.89
N ILE A 523 9.47 14.08 -15.68
CA ILE A 523 10.17 12.87 -15.26
C ILE A 523 9.25 11.98 -14.43
N ASP A 524 9.42 10.66 -14.55
CA ASP A 524 8.71 9.67 -13.74
C ASP A 524 9.73 8.87 -12.90
N PRO A 525 9.39 8.49 -11.65
CA PRO A 525 10.21 7.56 -10.87
C PRO A 525 10.29 6.19 -11.54
N THR A 526 11.48 5.65 -11.71
CA THR A 526 11.70 4.34 -12.33
C THR A 526 10.92 3.24 -11.62
N LYS A 527 10.91 3.25 -10.28
CA LYS A 527 10.17 2.30 -9.44
C LYS A 527 8.67 2.33 -9.76
N VAL A 528 8.07 3.52 -9.88
CA VAL A 528 6.64 3.68 -10.19
C VAL A 528 6.29 3.05 -11.55
N VAL A 529 7.06 3.38 -12.59
CA VAL A 529 6.86 2.85 -13.95
C VAL A 529 7.03 1.34 -14.00
N ARG A 530 8.07 0.82 -13.36
CA ARG A 530 8.38 -0.60 -13.30
C ARG A 530 7.31 -1.40 -12.56
N VAL A 531 6.90 -0.95 -11.39
CA VAL A 531 5.90 -1.60 -10.54
C VAL A 531 4.54 -1.61 -11.24
N ALA A 532 4.13 -0.50 -11.84
CA ALA A 532 2.90 -0.41 -12.62
C ALA A 532 2.87 -1.44 -13.76
N LEU A 533 3.97 -1.58 -14.51
CA LEU A 533 4.08 -2.57 -15.59
C LEU A 533 4.02 -4.01 -15.06
N GLN A 534 4.76 -4.31 -13.99
CA GLN A 534 4.83 -5.66 -13.42
C GLN A 534 3.49 -6.12 -12.85
N HIS A 535 2.80 -5.27 -12.08
CA HIS A 535 1.50 -5.62 -11.51
C HIS A 535 0.42 -5.74 -12.58
N ALA A 536 0.40 -4.81 -13.55
CA ALA A 536 -0.51 -4.88 -14.68
C ALA A 536 -0.37 -6.20 -15.45
N ALA A 537 0.86 -6.58 -15.81
CA ALA A 537 1.13 -7.79 -16.56
C ALA A 537 0.86 -9.07 -15.74
N SER A 538 1.17 -9.08 -14.46
CA SER A 538 0.92 -10.21 -13.57
C SER A 538 -0.57 -10.57 -13.54
N VAL A 539 -1.43 -9.59 -13.23
CA VAL A 539 -2.88 -9.82 -13.15
C VAL A 539 -3.49 -10.05 -14.54
N ALA A 540 -3.09 -9.26 -15.54
CA ALA A 540 -3.57 -9.46 -16.91
C ALA A 540 -3.19 -10.85 -17.46
N GLY A 541 -2.00 -11.35 -17.15
CA GLY A 541 -1.57 -12.72 -17.51
C GLY A 541 -2.45 -13.80 -16.89
N LEU A 542 -2.89 -13.64 -15.64
CA LEU A 542 -3.85 -14.54 -15.01
C LEU A 542 -5.23 -14.46 -15.67
N MET A 543 -5.68 -13.26 -16.00
CA MET A 543 -6.97 -13.05 -16.69
C MET A 543 -6.98 -13.68 -18.09
N ILE A 544 -5.91 -13.56 -18.86
CA ILE A 544 -5.77 -14.18 -20.18
C ILE A 544 -5.85 -15.71 -20.10
N THR A 545 -5.33 -16.31 -19.03
CA THR A 545 -5.35 -17.77 -18.81
C THR A 545 -6.63 -18.27 -18.15
N THR A 546 -7.57 -17.40 -17.78
CA THR A 546 -8.83 -17.77 -17.14
C THR A 546 -9.82 -18.33 -18.17
N GLU A 547 -10.34 -19.53 -17.91
CA GLU A 547 -11.33 -20.23 -18.76
C GLU A 547 -12.70 -20.30 -18.12
N ALA A 548 -12.78 -20.33 -16.77
CA ALA A 548 -14.04 -20.44 -16.06
C ALA A 548 -14.13 -19.40 -14.93
N MET A 549 -15.33 -18.91 -14.70
CA MET A 549 -15.66 -18.01 -13.58
C MET A 549 -16.78 -18.65 -12.75
N VAL A 550 -16.60 -18.71 -11.43
CA VAL A 550 -17.55 -19.29 -10.48
C VAL A 550 -18.03 -18.22 -9.53
N GLY A 551 -19.31 -17.90 -9.56
CA GLY A 551 -19.93 -16.89 -8.70
C GLY A 551 -21.04 -17.49 -7.84
N GLU A 552 -21.43 -16.81 -6.76
CA GLU A 552 -22.59 -17.19 -5.97
C GLU A 552 -23.88 -17.03 -6.78
N HIS A 553 -24.80 -17.98 -6.67
CA HIS A 553 -26.11 -17.82 -7.28
C HIS A 553 -26.93 -16.84 -6.45
N VAL A 554 -27.40 -15.76 -7.06
CA VAL A 554 -28.30 -14.79 -6.45
C VAL A 554 -29.69 -15.08 -6.99
N GLU A 555 -30.58 -15.58 -6.16
CA GLU A 555 -32.01 -15.70 -6.53
C GLU A 555 -32.55 -14.28 -6.79
N PRO A 556 -33.26 -14.08 -7.93
CA PRO A 556 -33.95 -12.82 -8.13
C PRO A 556 -34.95 -12.60 -6.97
N PRO A 557 -35.10 -11.37 -6.48
CA PRO A 557 -36.11 -11.09 -5.48
C PRO A 557 -37.47 -11.63 -5.96
N ALA A 558 -38.17 -12.36 -5.09
CA ALA A 558 -39.51 -12.85 -5.39
C ALA A 558 -40.34 -11.66 -5.87
N ALA A 559 -40.95 -11.80 -7.06
CA ALA A 559 -41.89 -10.77 -7.55
C ALA A 559 -43.08 -10.74 -6.59
N ASP A 560 -43.27 -9.60 -5.90
CA ASP A 560 -44.44 -9.33 -5.06
C ASP A 560 -45.71 -9.21 -5.92
#